data_9ae269a1938b18485d1adc05d8059f17
#
_entry.id   9ae269a1938b18485d1adc05d8059f17
#
_cell.length_a   1.000
_cell.length_b   1.000
_cell.length_c   1.000
_cell.angle_alpha   90.00
_cell.angle_beta   90.00
_cell.angle_gamma   90.00
#
_symmetry.space_group_name_H-M   'P 1'
#
loop_
_entity.id
_entity.type
_entity.pdbx_description
1 polymer ?
#
loop_
_entity_poly.entity_id
_entity_poly.type
_entity_poly.pdbx_seq_one_letter_code
_entity_poly.pdbx_strand_id
1 'polypeptide(L)'
;MKVPMLVLSAMIAILFATMIPSSFAITSNTSPIFFSGPMIPSSSQPVSPNVVTGVSQFYSANWAGYAYNGTKDTITKAQGSWIQPAVTCTPGKNDSQVAAFWVGIDGLTSKTVEQTGTLAYCPQGSSTASYYAWYEFYPAQPAKFVSKVTVNPGDKFEGIISFNSTSSKFTVTLKDLTTGIHFTKSNPAGFTGKRSSAECIAEDPAGGNSAADGLYYLANFGTVQFGQDYTAAKNTCSVTVNGKIHAIGSLGARTDELTMVNYYVPTIIMAQPSTLSTDKKSFTAIWESLGY
;
A
#
# COMPACT_ATOMS: atom_id res chain seq x y z
N MET A 1 -80.07 8.24 -55.63
CA MET A 1 -78.72 8.76 -55.26
C MET A 1 -78.29 7.99 -54.03
N LYS A 2 -77.32 7.08 -54.20
CA LYS A 2 -76.75 6.26 -53.09
C LYS A 2 -75.40 6.86 -52.70
N VAL A 3 -75.25 7.24 -51.46
CA VAL A 3 -74.02 7.73 -50.88
C VAL A 3 -73.25 6.50 -50.32
N PRO A 4 -71.97 6.28 -50.61
CA PRO A 4 -71.22 5.17 -50.04
C PRO A 4 -70.65 5.59 -48.68
N MET A 5 -70.76 4.67 -47.74
CA MET A 5 -70.31 4.76 -46.37
C MET A 5 -68.82 4.37 -46.35
N LEU A 6 -67.96 5.30 -45.92
CA LEU A 6 -66.52 5.09 -45.75
C LEU A 6 -66.28 4.44 -44.35
N VAL A 7 -65.78 3.22 -44.33
CA VAL A 7 -65.37 2.56 -43.09
C VAL A 7 -63.93 2.91 -42.82
N LEU A 8 -63.70 3.64 -41.75
CA LEU A 8 -62.38 4.02 -41.26
C LEU A 8 -61.89 2.92 -40.24
N SER A 9 -60.99 2.05 -40.70
CA SER A 9 -60.35 1.08 -39.82
C SER A 9 -59.22 1.72 -39.00
N ALA A 10 -59.42 1.93 -37.75
CA ALA A 10 -58.37 2.35 -36.82
C ALA A 10 -57.47 1.13 -36.42
N MET A 11 -56.24 1.14 -36.87
CA MET A 11 -55.22 0.21 -36.36
C MET A 11 -54.69 0.73 -35.01
N ILE A 12 -55.00 0.00 -33.93
CA ILE A 12 -54.39 0.20 -32.64
C ILE A 12 -53.03 -0.54 -32.60
N ALA A 13 -51.94 0.20 -32.66
CA ALA A 13 -50.61 -0.30 -32.43
C ALA A 13 -50.39 -0.45 -30.94
N ILE A 14 -50.36 -1.69 -30.44
CA ILE A 14 -49.98 -1.98 -29.03
C ILE A 14 -48.47 -1.98 -28.96
N LEU A 15 -47.88 -0.92 -28.36
CA LEU A 15 -46.47 -0.90 -27.99
C LEU A 15 -46.28 -1.80 -26.75
N PHE A 16 -45.67 -2.94 -26.93
CA PHE A 16 -45.10 -3.71 -25.82
C PHE A 16 -43.79 -3.05 -25.39
N ALA A 17 -43.83 -2.25 -24.31
CA ALA A 17 -42.64 -1.83 -23.62
C ALA A 17 -42.06 -3.03 -22.87
N THR A 18 -40.99 -3.61 -23.40
CA THR A 18 -40.19 -4.60 -22.67
C THR A 18 -39.46 -3.88 -21.53
N MET A 19 -39.98 -4.01 -20.32
CA MET A 19 -39.22 -3.64 -19.13
C MET A 19 -38.04 -4.61 -19.00
N ILE A 20 -36.85 -4.12 -19.33
CA ILE A 20 -35.61 -4.79 -18.99
C ILE A 20 -35.44 -4.57 -17.48
N PRO A 21 -35.38 -5.63 -16.66
CA PRO A 21 -35.09 -5.45 -15.25
C PRO A 21 -33.68 -4.88 -15.14
N SER A 22 -33.55 -3.66 -14.64
CA SER A 22 -32.29 -3.09 -14.24
C SER A 22 -31.76 -3.96 -13.08
N SER A 23 -30.81 -4.84 -13.38
CA SER A 23 -30.06 -5.53 -12.34
C SER A 23 -29.31 -4.46 -11.54
N PHE A 24 -29.84 -4.07 -10.39
CA PHE A 24 -29.07 -3.34 -9.41
C PHE A 24 -27.93 -4.25 -8.96
N ALA A 25 -26.75 -4.02 -9.47
CA ALA A 25 -25.55 -4.54 -8.85
C ALA A 25 -25.49 -3.93 -7.44
N ILE A 26 -25.77 -4.74 -6.44
CA ILE A 26 -25.51 -4.39 -5.04
C ILE A 26 -24.00 -4.40 -4.92
N THR A 27 -23.36 -3.25 -5.15
CA THR A 27 -21.98 -3.05 -4.73
C THR A 27 -22.01 -2.99 -3.21
N SER A 28 -21.61 -4.07 -2.56
CA SER A 28 -21.35 -4.06 -1.13
C SER A 28 -20.12 -3.14 -0.93
N ASN A 29 -20.38 -1.90 -0.56
CA ASN A 29 -19.36 -0.92 -0.16
C ASN A 29 -18.77 -1.28 1.22
N THR A 30 -18.32 -2.51 1.40
CA THR A 30 -17.58 -2.89 2.59
C THR A 30 -16.12 -2.59 2.32
N SER A 31 -15.57 -1.67 3.10
CA SER A 31 -14.11 -1.46 3.11
C SER A 31 -13.41 -2.78 3.43
N PRO A 32 -12.27 -3.08 2.79
CA PRO A 32 -11.55 -4.32 3.06
C PRO A 32 -11.10 -4.38 4.53
N ILE A 33 -11.05 -5.59 5.07
CA ILE A 33 -10.35 -5.85 6.34
C ILE A 33 -8.94 -6.25 5.95
N PHE A 34 -7.93 -5.52 6.39
CA PHE A 34 -6.55 -5.86 6.12
C PHE A 34 -5.65 -5.61 7.34
N PHE A 35 -4.50 -6.26 7.34
CA PHE A 35 -3.44 -6.08 8.31
C PHE A 35 -2.13 -5.85 7.53
N SER A 36 -1.46 -4.75 7.82
CA SER A 36 -0.14 -4.47 7.30
C SER A 36 0.87 -4.85 8.38
N GLY A 37 1.17 -6.14 8.46
CA GLY A 37 1.98 -6.72 9.53
C GLY A 37 3.49 -6.62 9.28
N PRO A 38 4.31 -7.18 10.18
CA PRO A 38 5.75 -7.28 9.99
C PRO A 38 6.13 -8.01 8.71
N MET A 39 7.36 -7.76 8.25
CA MET A 39 7.94 -8.48 7.12
C MET A 39 7.88 -9.99 7.35
N ILE A 40 7.41 -10.70 6.34
CA ILE A 40 7.43 -12.17 6.29
C ILE A 40 8.67 -12.59 5.48
N PRO A 41 9.71 -13.16 6.10
CA PRO A 41 10.88 -13.61 5.37
C PRO A 41 10.52 -14.73 4.39
N SER A 42 11.06 -14.70 3.18
CA SER A 42 10.97 -15.85 2.28
C SER A 42 11.84 -16.99 2.79
N SER A 43 11.45 -18.24 2.49
CA SER A 43 12.24 -19.44 2.75
C SER A 43 13.57 -19.47 1.97
N SER A 44 13.62 -18.81 0.81
CA SER A 44 14.84 -18.61 0.02
C SER A 44 15.35 -17.20 0.23
N GLN A 45 16.59 -17.06 0.68
CA GLN A 45 17.26 -15.77 0.80
C GLN A 45 18.37 -15.63 -0.25
N PRO A 46 18.64 -14.42 -0.77
CA PRO A 46 19.77 -14.21 -1.67
C PRO A 46 21.08 -14.59 -0.99
N VAL A 47 21.98 -15.20 -1.74
CA VAL A 47 23.19 -15.84 -1.22
C VAL A 47 24.28 -14.85 -0.79
N SER A 48 24.16 -13.55 -1.15
CA SER A 48 25.18 -12.55 -0.81
C SER A 48 24.62 -11.12 -0.85
N PRO A 49 25.09 -10.23 0.03
CA PRO A 49 24.83 -8.81 -0.12
C PRO A 49 25.43 -8.34 -1.47
N ASN A 50 24.73 -7.43 -2.14
CA ASN A 50 25.25 -6.83 -3.36
C ASN A 50 26.48 -5.96 -3.02
N VAL A 51 27.65 -6.50 -3.24
CA VAL A 51 28.94 -5.88 -2.88
C VAL A 51 29.15 -4.53 -3.59
N VAL A 52 28.48 -4.32 -4.72
CA VAL A 52 28.63 -3.10 -5.53
C VAL A 52 27.91 -1.89 -4.92
N THR A 53 26.79 -2.11 -4.26
CA THR A 53 25.97 -1.02 -3.69
C THR A 53 26.17 -0.81 -2.19
N GLY A 54 26.78 -1.78 -1.51
CA GLY A 54 26.89 -1.80 -0.05
C GLY A 54 25.54 -2.00 0.67
N VAL A 55 24.49 -2.36 -0.07
CA VAL A 55 23.13 -2.62 0.42
C VAL A 55 22.92 -4.13 0.54
N SER A 56 22.34 -4.58 1.63
CA SER A 56 21.99 -5.99 1.81
C SER A 56 20.69 -6.30 1.07
N GLN A 57 20.60 -7.44 0.40
CA GLN A 57 19.41 -7.87 -0.33
C GLN A 57 18.70 -8.97 0.44
N PHE A 58 17.37 -8.87 0.52
CA PHE A 58 16.51 -9.85 1.17
C PHE A 58 15.27 -10.13 0.33
N TYR A 59 14.77 -11.37 0.41
CA TYR A 59 13.49 -11.76 -0.12
C TYR A 59 12.43 -11.77 0.99
N SER A 60 11.32 -11.11 0.72
CA SER A 60 10.15 -11.02 1.57
C SER A 60 8.94 -11.55 0.85
N ALA A 61 7.99 -12.18 1.55
CA ALA A 61 6.75 -12.63 0.96
C ALA A 61 5.73 -11.49 0.79
N ASN A 62 5.88 -10.38 1.53
CA ASN A 62 4.88 -9.32 1.58
C ASN A 62 5.42 -7.90 1.36
N TRP A 63 6.74 -7.66 1.42
CA TRP A 63 7.32 -6.32 1.32
C TRP A 63 8.26 -6.16 0.12
N ALA A 64 8.14 -5.04 -0.61
CA ALA A 64 9.11 -4.58 -1.61
C ALA A 64 9.47 -3.12 -1.34
N GLY A 65 10.77 -2.80 -1.28
CA GLY A 65 11.24 -1.45 -0.99
C GLY A 65 12.58 -1.41 -0.28
N TYR A 66 12.77 -0.38 0.52
CA TYR A 66 14.00 -0.20 1.31
C TYR A 66 13.70 -0.01 2.78
N ALA A 67 14.53 -0.63 3.62
CA ALA A 67 14.48 -0.51 5.06
C ALA A 67 15.86 -0.18 5.64
N TYR A 68 15.89 0.61 6.70
CA TYR A 68 17.04 0.74 7.58
C TYR A 68 16.93 -0.27 8.71
N ASN A 69 17.94 -1.11 8.86
CA ASN A 69 18.07 -2.12 9.91
C ASN A 69 19.00 -1.58 11.01
N GLY A 70 18.38 -1.04 12.04
CA GLY A 70 19.07 -0.34 13.12
C GLY A 70 19.20 -1.14 14.42
N THR A 71 19.60 -0.41 15.45
CA THR A 71 19.66 -0.92 16.83
C THR A 71 18.39 -0.48 17.57
N LYS A 72 17.93 -1.32 18.50
CA LYS A 72 16.80 -0.97 19.39
C LYS A 72 16.97 0.42 20.00
N ASP A 73 15.88 1.16 20.10
CA ASP A 73 15.75 2.46 20.75
C ASP A 73 16.51 3.63 20.08
N THR A 74 17.04 3.44 18.86
CA THR A 74 17.82 4.48 18.17
C THR A 74 17.00 5.33 17.20
N ILE A 75 15.89 4.81 16.69
CA ILE A 75 15.05 5.50 15.70
C ILE A 75 14.02 6.38 16.40
N THR A 76 13.93 7.63 15.95
CA THR A 76 12.94 8.59 16.47
C THR A 76 12.02 9.13 15.41
N LYS A 77 12.32 8.91 14.12
CA LYS A 77 11.46 9.33 13.03
C LYS A 77 11.72 8.50 11.76
N ALA A 78 10.65 8.12 11.08
CA ALA A 78 10.67 7.70 9.68
C ALA A 78 9.80 8.67 8.87
N GLN A 79 10.20 8.97 7.64
CA GLN A 79 9.48 9.89 6.76
C GLN A 79 9.72 9.49 5.31
N GLY A 80 8.65 9.49 4.52
CA GLY A 80 8.72 9.22 3.09
C GLY A 80 7.52 9.79 2.36
N SER A 81 7.67 9.96 1.06
CA SER A 81 6.61 10.41 0.17
C SER A 81 6.46 9.46 -1.00
N TRP A 82 5.27 9.39 -1.57
CA TRP A 82 4.97 8.60 -2.77
C TRP A 82 3.86 9.26 -3.59
N ILE A 83 3.76 8.81 -4.85
CA ILE A 83 2.60 9.07 -5.68
C ILE A 83 1.72 7.83 -5.65
N GLN A 84 0.42 7.98 -5.34
CA GLN A 84 -0.54 6.89 -5.42
C GLN A 84 -0.63 6.38 -6.86
N PRO A 85 -0.23 5.13 -7.15
CA PRO A 85 -0.38 4.60 -8.49
C PRO A 85 -1.84 4.23 -8.78
N ALA A 86 -2.22 4.31 -10.05
CA ALA A 86 -3.40 3.59 -10.52
C ALA A 86 -3.11 2.09 -10.51
N VAL A 87 -4.10 1.28 -10.12
CA VAL A 87 -3.98 -0.18 -10.20
C VAL A 87 -4.90 -0.75 -11.26
N THR A 88 -4.45 -1.84 -11.89
CA THR A 88 -5.25 -2.63 -12.80
C THR A 88 -5.77 -3.86 -12.07
N CYS A 89 -7.08 -3.95 -11.89
CA CYS A 89 -7.72 -5.11 -11.31
C CYS A 89 -7.81 -6.24 -12.35
N THR A 90 -7.52 -7.47 -11.94
CA THR A 90 -7.63 -8.68 -12.78
C THR A 90 -8.90 -9.42 -12.42
N PRO A 91 -10.01 -9.29 -13.20
CA PRO A 91 -11.23 -10.03 -12.96
C PRO A 91 -11.00 -11.54 -13.08
N GLY A 92 -11.84 -12.34 -12.43
CA GLY A 92 -11.79 -13.81 -12.50
C GLY A 92 -10.87 -14.46 -11.47
N LYS A 93 -10.23 -13.69 -10.61
CA LYS A 93 -9.55 -14.24 -9.42
C LYS A 93 -10.57 -14.62 -8.35
N ASN A 94 -10.25 -15.64 -7.58
CA ASN A 94 -11.12 -16.18 -6.51
C ASN A 94 -10.99 -15.43 -5.18
N ASP A 95 -10.19 -14.35 -5.15
CA ASP A 95 -10.06 -13.43 -4.03
C ASP A 95 -9.84 -12.00 -4.52
N SER A 96 -9.87 -11.05 -3.59
CA SER A 96 -9.54 -9.65 -3.81
C SER A 96 -8.05 -9.46 -4.08
N GLN A 97 -7.70 -8.35 -4.72
CA GLN A 97 -6.31 -7.95 -4.97
C GLN A 97 -6.05 -6.65 -4.23
N VAL A 98 -4.93 -6.57 -3.54
CA VAL A 98 -4.60 -5.41 -2.70
C VAL A 98 -3.15 -5.01 -2.95
N ALA A 99 -2.86 -3.71 -2.85
CA ALA A 99 -1.50 -3.19 -2.74
C ALA A 99 -1.51 -2.00 -1.78
N ALA A 100 -0.64 -2.03 -0.78
CA ALA A 100 -0.45 -0.94 0.16
C ALA A 100 0.89 -0.23 -0.08
N PHE A 101 0.93 1.10 0.13
CA PHE A 101 2.12 1.95 -0.02
C PHE A 101 2.26 2.77 1.25
N TRP A 102 3.38 2.64 1.96
CA TRP A 102 3.47 3.19 3.30
C TRP A 102 4.89 3.49 3.78
N VAL A 103 4.96 4.20 4.88
CA VAL A 103 6.17 4.47 5.66
C VAL A 103 5.95 3.98 7.08
N GLY A 104 6.97 3.36 7.68
CA GLY A 104 6.87 2.77 9.01
C GLY A 104 8.13 2.88 9.85
N ILE A 105 7.95 2.57 11.13
CA ILE A 105 9.01 2.21 12.07
C ILE A 105 8.69 0.81 12.57
N ASP A 106 9.71 -0.02 12.71
CA ASP A 106 9.64 -1.40 13.16
C ASP A 106 9.03 -2.39 12.14
N GLY A 107 9.03 -3.68 12.44
CA GLY A 107 8.49 -4.74 11.59
C GLY A 107 9.51 -5.50 10.78
N LEU A 108 10.68 -4.93 10.47
CA LEU A 108 11.72 -5.67 9.73
C LEU A 108 12.27 -6.85 10.55
N THR A 109 12.57 -6.60 11.82
CA THR A 109 13.11 -7.59 12.78
C THR A 109 12.35 -7.62 14.10
N SER A 110 11.22 -6.94 14.17
CA SER A 110 10.36 -6.86 15.34
C SER A 110 8.94 -7.32 15.04
N LYS A 111 8.15 -7.54 16.07
CA LYS A 111 6.75 -7.95 15.97
C LYS A 111 5.77 -6.78 16.10
N THR A 112 6.27 -5.54 16.06
CA THR A 112 5.47 -4.31 16.08
C THR A 112 5.74 -3.52 14.82
N VAL A 113 4.75 -2.78 14.33
CA VAL A 113 4.91 -1.80 13.24
C VAL A 113 4.06 -0.59 13.54
N GLU A 114 4.65 0.57 13.52
CA GLU A 114 3.97 1.86 13.56
C GLU A 114 4.02 2.47 12.16
N GLN A 115 2.86 2.61 11.50
CA GLN A 115 2.86 2.90 10.08
C GLN A 115 1.62 3.67 9.61
N THR A 116 1.75 4.32 8.45
CA THR A 116 0.64 4.98 7.77
C THR A 116 0.88 5.01 6.27
N GLY A 117 -0.19 4.93 5.51
CA GLY A 117 -0.08 4.86 4.07
C GLY A 117 -1.40 4.98 3.31
N THR A 118 -1.33 4.59 2.07
CA THR A 118 -2.47 4.44 1.16
C THR A 118 -2.58 3.00 0.69
N LEU A 119 -3.76 2.61 0.26
CA LEU A 119 -4.08 1.26 -0.17
C LEU A 119 -4.95 1.32 -1.42
N ALA A 120 -4.68 0.45 -2.37
CA ALA A 120 -5.53 0.15 -3.51
C ALA A 120 -6.17 -1.22 -3.32
N TYR A 121 -7.47 -1.32 -3.54
CA TYR A 121 -8.28 -2.51 -3.35
C TYR A 121 -9.12 -2.81 -4.58
N CYS A 122 -8.93 -3.97 -5.14
CA CYS A 122 -9.74 -4.57 -6.20
C CYS A 122 -10.64 -5.65 -5.58
N PRO A 123 -11.95 -5.41 -5.42
CA PRO A 123 -12.85 -6.46 -4.94
C PRO A 123 -12.82 -7.68 -5.84
N GLN A 124 -13.04 -8.85 -5.28
CA GLN A 124 -13.15 -10.11 -6.03
C GLN A 124 -14.08 -9.94 -7.23
N GLY A 125 -13.63 -10.32 -8.41
CA GLY A 125 -14.41 -10.24 -9.65
C GLY A 125 -14.59 -8.84 -10.24
N SER A 126 -14.10 -7.79 -9.56
CA SER A 126 -14.21 -6.40 -10.03
C SER A 126 -13.08 -6.03 -11.00
N SER A 127 -13.40 -5.18 -11.97
CA SER A 127 -12.42 -4.50 -12.82
C SER A 127 -12.08 -3.09 -12.32
N THR A 128 -12.69 -2.65 -11.21
CA THR A 128 -12.55 -1.29 -10.69
C THR A 128 -11.96 -1.31 -9.29
N ALA A 129 -10.92 -0.50 -9.09
CA ALA A 129 -10.27 -0.35 -7.81
C ALA A 129 -10.90 0.77 -6.96
N SER A 130 -10.83 0.60 -5.65
CA SER A 130 -11.07 1.65 -4.65
C SER A 130 -9.79 1.97 -3.90
N TYR A 131 -9.65 3.19 -3.41
CA TYR A 131 -8.43 3.66 -2.77
C TYR A 131 -8.74 4.21 -1.38
N TYR A 132 -7.84 3.97 -0.42
CA TYR A 132 -8.04 4.33 0.98
C TYR A 132 -6.76 4.86 1.60
N ALA A 133 -6.89 5.85 2.48
CA ALA A 133 -5.85 6.26 3.41
C ALA A 133 -6.01 5.48 4.72
N TRP A 134 -4.90 5.09 5.37
CA TRP A 134 -4.93 4.26 6.57
C TRP A 134 -3.76 4.50 7.51
N TYR A 135 -3.88 4.02 8.75
CA TYR A 135 -2.81 3.95 9.75
C TYR A 135 -2.94 2.68 10.60
N GLU A 136 -1.84 2.26 11.21
CA GLU A 136 -1.82 1.09 12.08
C GLU A 136 -0.77 1.23 13.19
N PHE A 137 -1.05 0.60 14.33
CA PHE A 137 -0.11 0.33 15.43
C PHE A 137 -0.16 -1.17 15.73
N TYR A 138 0.50 -1.96 14.89
CA TYR A 138 0.46 -3.41 14.97
C TYR A 138 1.28 -3.95 16.16
N PRO A 139 0.84 -4.97 16.91
CA PRO A 139 -0.45 -5.67 16.79
C PRO A 139 -1.56 -5.07 17.69
N ALA A 140 -1.28 -4.01 18.44
CA ALA A 140 -2.21 -3.48 19.44
C ALA A 140 -3.48 -2.87 18.84
N GLN A 141 -3.39 -2.38 17.60
CA GLN A 141 -4.50 -1.83 16.88
C GLN A 141 -4.35 -2.22 15.40
N PRO A 142 -5.32 -2.94 14.81
CA PRO A 142 -5.32 -3.25 13.38
C PRO A 142 -5.45 -1.99 12.53
N ALA A 143 -5.18 -2.11 11.24
CA ALA A 143 -5.30 -1.02 10.28
C ALA A 143 -6.67 -0.34 10.34
N LYS A 144 -6.66 0.98 10.32
CA LYS A 144 -7.85 1.84 10.36
C LYS A 144 -7.85 2.80 9.18
N PHE A 145 -8.95 2.83 8.46
CA PHE A 145 -9.15 3.79 7.40
C PHE A 145 -9.36 5.22 7.93
N VAL A 146 -8.84 6.18 7.17
CA VAL A 146 -8.91 7.61 7.46
C VAL A 146 -9.88 8.26 6.47
N SER A 147 -11.16 8.30 6.80
CA SER A 147 -12.24 8.74 5.90
C SER A 147 -12.13 10.21 5.45
N LYS A 148 -11.43 11.06 6.22
CA LYS A 148 -11.26 12.47 5.85
C LYS A 148 -10.21 12.72 4.76
N VAL A 149 -9.39 11.71 4.43
CA VAL A 149 -8.37 11.78 3.37
C VAL A 149 -8.87 10.94 2.21
N THR A 150 -9.30 11.60 1.15
CA THR A 150 -9.65 10.94 -0.11
C THR A 150 -8.36 10.58 -0.85
N VAL A 151 -8.32 9.41 -1.46
CA VAL A 151 -7.15 8.95 -2.21
C VAL A 151 -7.55 8.69 -3.66
N ASN A 152 -6.85 9.33 -4.60
CA ASN A 152 -7.01 9.08 -6.03
C ASN A 152 -5.65 8.74 -6.65
N PRO A 153 -5.62 7.98 -7.75
CA PRO A 153 -4.40 7.83 -8.54
C PRO A 153 -3.83 9.18 -8.95
N GLY A 154 -2.51 9.32 -8.80
CA GLY A 154 -1.78 10.56 -9.07
C GLY A 154 -1.67 11.51 -7.88
N ASP A 155 -2.42 11.31 -6.80
CA ASP A 155 -2.27 12.10 -5.58
C ASP A 155 -0.91 11.82 -4.92
N LYS A 156 -0.35 12.87 -4.33
CA LYS A 156 0.96 12.84 -3.68
C LYS A 156 0.79 12.78 -2.18
N PHE A 157 1.45 11.81 -1.56
CA PHE A 157 1.36 11.57 -0.12
C PHE A 157 2.69 11.70 0.57
N GLU A 158 2.66 12.11 1.84
CA GLU A 158 3.77 12.05 2.78
C GLU A 158 3.33 11.34 4.05
N GLY A 159 4.03 10.27 4.42
CA GLY A 159 3.92 9.58 5.68
C GLY A 159 5.02 10.00 6.64
N ILE A 160 4.68 10.23 7.91
CA ILE A 160 5.62 10.55 8.98
C ILE A 160 5.25 9.76 10.21
N ILE A 161 6.21 8.97 10.71
CA ILE A 161 6.13 8.33 12.02
C ILE A 161 7.17 8.98 12.91
N SER A 162 6.76 9.44 14.07
CA SER A 162 7.66 10.07 15.05
C SER A 162 7.47 9.49 16.44
N PHE A 163 8.57 9.35 17.18
CA PHE A 163 8.58 8.95 18.58
C PHE A 163 9.02 10.13 19.46
N ASN A 164 8.21 10.43 20.47
CA ASN A 164 8.53 11.43 21.49
C ASN A 164 9.02 10.71 22.75
N SER A 165 10.30 10.89 23.07
CA SER A 165 10.94 10.23 24.23
C SER A 165 10.40 10.72 25.58
N THR A 166 9.92 11.95 25.67
CA THR A 166 9.37 12.52 26.91
C THR A 166 8.03 11.89 27.26
N SER A 167 7.16 11.68 26.27
CA SER A 167 5.84 11.07 26.47
C SER A 167 5.83 9.58 26.21
N SER A 168 6.90 8.99 25.67
CA SER A 168 7.02 7.61 25.21
C SER A 168 5.93 7.23 24.20
N LYS A 169 5.56 8.18 23.32
CA LYS A 169 4.48 7.98 22.34
C LYS A 169 4.98 8.07 20.91
N PHE A 170 4.45 7.18 20.10
CA PHE A 170 4.50 7.31 18.65
C PHE A 170 3.35 8.18 18.16
N THR A 171 3.60 8.84 17.05
CA THR A 171 2.60 9.61 16.31
C THR A 171 2.79 9.30 14.83
N VAL A 172 1.72 8.88 14.18
CA VAL A 172 1.64 8.75 12.72
C VAL A 172 0.96 9.99 12.16
N THR A 173 1.49 10.51 11.07
CA THR A 173 0.90 11.62 10.31
C THR A 173 0.90 11.25 8.84
N LEU A 174 -0.26 11.30 8.21
CA LEU A 174 -0.43 11.17 6.76
C LEU A 174 -0.87 12.51 6.21
N LYS A 175 -0.17 12.98 5.18
CA LYS A 175 -0.51 14.22 4.47
C LYS A 175 -0.78 13.90 3.01
N ASP A 176 -1.91 14.36 2.53
CA ASP A 176 -2.18 14.50 1.10
C ASP A 176 -1.60 15.84 0.65
N LEU A 177 -0.50 15.78 -0.09
CA LEU A 177 0.20 16.96 -0.60
C LEU A 177 -0.50 17.59 -1.81
N THR A 178 -1.42 16.87 -2.44
CA THR A 178 -2.23 17.35 -3.57
C THR A 178 -3.32 18.29 -3.08
N THR A 179 -4.02 17.91 -2.00
CA THR A 179 -5.15 18.68 -1.46
C THR A 179 -4.80 19.51 -0.22
N GLY A 180 -3.66 19.24 0.42
CA GLY A 180 -3.25 19.84 1.69
C GLY A 180 -3.93 19.24 2.94
N ILE A 181 -4.79 18.24 2.77
CA ILE A 181 -5.46 17.57 3.89
C ILE A 181 -4.45 16.69 4.63
N HIS A 182 -4.52 16.68 5.94
CA HIS A 182 -3.68 15.82 6.77
C HIS A 182 -4.45 15.17 7.91
N PHE A 183 -3.90 14.05 8.39
CA PHE A 183 -4.38 13.28 9.52
C PHE A 183 -3.21 13.00 10.47
N THR A 184 -3.48 12.99 11.76
CA THR A 184 -2.48 12.66 12.79
C THR A 184 -3.13 11.80 13.86
N LYS A 185 -2.44 10.75 14.31
CA LYS A 185 -2.89 9.87 15.39
C LYS A 185 -1.72 9.41 16.24
N SER A 186 -1.91 9.42 17.57
CA SER A 186 -0.96 8.80 18.50
C SER A 186 -1.38 7.36 18.82
N ASN A 187 -0.38 6.53 19.19
CA ASN A 187 -0.58 5.15 19.57
C ASN A 187 -1.52 5.00 20.79
N PRO A 188 -2.19 3.84 20.93
CA PRO A 188 -2.97 3.51 22.12
C PRO A 188 -2.10 3.41 23.38
N ALA A 189 -2.72 3.53 24.54
CA ALA A 189 -2.02 3.41 25.82
C ALA A 189 -1.39 2.02 25.96
N GLY A 190 -0.20 1.96 26.55
CA GLY A 190 0.53 0.70 26.77
C GLY A 190 1.25 0.13 25.55
N PHE A 191 1.11 0.75 24.38
CA PHE A 191 1.84 0.32 23.18
C PHE A 191 3.31 0.70 23.28
N THR A 192 4.19 -0.23 22.93
CA THR A 192 5.65 -0.03 22.91
C THR A 192 6.23 -0.66 21.64
N GLY A 193 7.00 0.13 20.87
CA GLY A 193 7.77 -0.35 19.72
C GLY A 193 9.26 -0.52 20.07
N LYS A 194 9.98 -1.28 19.26
CA LYS A 194 11.42 -1.49 19.40
C LYS A 194 12.26 -0.32 18.89
N ARG A 195 11.73 0.43 17.92
CA ARG A 195 12.43 1.53 17.23
C ARG A 195 13.77 1.08 16.64
N SER A 196 13.72 -0.08 15.95
CA SER A 196 14.90 -0.79 15.42
C SER A 196 14.98 -0.83 13.90
N SER A 197 13.91 -0.53 13.19
CA SER A 197 13.92 -0.37 11.72
C SER A 197 13.05 0.80 11.29
N ALA A 198 13.27 1.28 10.06
CA ALA A 198 12.44 2.29 9.41
C ALA A 198 12.42 2.01 7.92
N GLU A 199 11.24 2.12 7.28
CA GLU A 199 11.02 1.61 5.95
C GLU A 199 10.07 2.47 5.11
N CYS A 200 10.25 2.36 3.76
CA CYS A 200 9.33 2.80 2.72
C CYS A 200 9.00 1.59 1.86
N ILE A 201 7.73 1.18 1.82
CA ILE A 201 7.33 -0.15 1.34
C ILE A 201 6.11 -0.11 0.42
N ALA A 202 6.17 -0.93 -0.64
CA ALA A 202 5.01 -1.47 -1.33
C ALA A 202 4.74 -2.88 -0.76
N GLU A 203 3.51 -3.15 -0.35
CA GLU A 203 3.16 -4.37 0.39
C GLU A 203 1.98 -5.11 -0.22
N ASP A 204 2.07 -6.45 -0.14
CA ASP A 204 0.94 -7.37 -0.23
C ASP A 204 0.43 -7.66 1.18
N PRO A 205 -0.64 -6.98 1.65
CA PRO A 205 -1.07 -7.11 3.04
C PRO A 205 -1.85 -8.39 3.30
N ALA A 206 -1.91 -8.77 4.58
CA ALA A 206 -2.72 -9.90 5.04
C ALA A 206 -4.21 -9.55 5.13
N GLY A 207 -5.07 -10.58 5.08
CA GLY A 207 -6.54 -10.49 5.13
C GLY A 207 -7.21 -11.24 4.00
N GLY A 208 -6.42 -11.78 3.05
CA GLY A 208 -6.90 -12.66 1.98
C GLY A 208 -7.43 -13.99 2.51
N ASN A 209 -8.35 -14.58 1.76
CA ASN A 209 -8.97 -15.86 2.09
C ASN A 209 -8.45 -16.99 1.19
N SER A 210 -7.80 -16.66 0.08
CA SER A 210 -7.43 -17.64 -0.95
C SER A 210 -6.10 -18.30 -0.74
N ALA A 211 -5.17 -17.63 -0.05
CA ALA A 211 -3.84 -18.13 0.19
C ALA A 211 -3.71 -18.70 1.60
N ALA A 212 -2.97 -19.80 1.74
CA ALA A 212 -2.71 -20.42 3.05
C ALA A 212 -1.79 -19.56 3.94
N ASP A 213 -1.08 -18.60 3.36
CA ASP A 213 -0.28 -17.59 4.06
C ASP A 213 -1.14 -16.41 4.57
N GLY A 214 -2.42 -16.32 4.17
CA GLY A 214 -3.35 -15.26 4.54
C GLY A 214 -3.11 -13.93 3.84
N LEU A 215 -2.23 -13.87 2.83
CA LEU A 215 -2.02 -12.69 1.99
C LEU A 215 -3.11 -12.57 0.92
N TYR A 216 -3.34 -11.36 0.41
CA TYR A 216 -4.16 -11.13 -0.78
C TYR A 216 -3.38 -11.51 -2.05
N TYR A 217 -4.01 -11.42 -3.20
CA TYR A 217 -3.27 -11.26 -4.46
C TYR A 217 -2.73 -9.84 -4.53
N LEU A 218 -1.47 -9.68 -4.92
CA LEU A 218 -0.88 -8.35 -5.10
C LEU A 218 -1.52 -7.62 -6.28
N ALA A 219 -2.26 -6.55 -6.03
CA ALA A 219 -2.88 -5.75 -7.09
C ALA A 219 -1.81 -5.17 -8.04
N ASN A 220 -2.08 -5.22 -9.35
CA ASN A 220 -1.16 -4.68 -10.35
C ASN A 220 -1.11 -3.16 -10.28
N PHE A 221 -0.15 -2.63 -9.55
CA PHE A 221 0.09 -1.19 -9.40
C PHE A 221 1.08 -0.62 -10.43
N GLY A 222 1.56 -1.44 -11.38
CA GLY A 222 2.58 -1.02 -12.34
C GLY A 222 3.84 -0.55 -11.62
N THR A 223 3.94 0.74 -11.36
CA THR A 223 5.08 1.32 -10.66
C THR A 223 4.64 2.36 -9.65
N VAL A 224 5.17 2.30 -8.43
CA VAL A 224 5.05 3.35 -7.41
C VAL A 224 6.38 4.06 -7.23
N GLN A 225 6.38 5.39 -7.16
CA GLN A 225 7.55 6.21 -6.91
C GLN A 225 7.60 6.60 -5.43
N PHE A 226 8.69 6.23 -4.75
CA PHE A 226 8.97 6.65 -3.38
C PHE A 226 10.06 7.70 -3.32
N GLY A 227 9.86 8.70 -2.47
CA GLY A 227 10.88 9.68 -2.12
C GLY A 227 11.23 10.67 -3.21
N GLN A 228 10.74 10.53 -4.41
CA GLN A 228 10.89 11.55 -5.44
C GLN A 228 10.09 12.76 -5.03
N ASP A 229 10.80 13.82 -4.80
CA ASP A 229 10.29 15.00 -4.20
C ASP A 229 9.46 15.82 -5.18
N TYR A 230 8.19 15.75 -4.96
CA TYR A 230 7.23 16.46 -5.78
C TYR A 230 6.89 17.84 -5.22
N THR A 231 7.45 18.20 -4.08
CA THR A 231 7.07 19.43 -3.37
C THR A 231 8.25 20.28 -2.93
N ALA A 232 9.30 19.70 -2.48
CA ALA A 232 10.59 20.32 -2.11
C ALA A 232 11.49 19.23 -1.55
N ALA A 233 12.78 19.26 -1.82
CA ALA A 233 13.81 18.22 -1.57
C ALA A 233 13.90 17.63 -0.13
N LYS A 234 12.86 17.75 0.66
CA LYS A 234 12.80 17.31 2.06
C LYS A 234 11.94 16.06 2.28
N ASN A 235 11.04 15.73 1.36
CA ASN A 235 10.01 14.69 1.56
C ASN A 235 10.43 13.40 0.86
N THR A 236 11.47 12.79 1.33
CA THR A 236 12.13 11.62 0.74
C THR A 236 12.17 10.52 1.77
N CYS A 237 12.38 9.27 1.35
CA CYS A 237 12.59 8.18 2.30
C CYS A 237 13.80 8.48 3.18
N SER A 238 13.56 8.81 4.44
CA SER A 238 14.57 9.20 5.42
C SER A 238 14.24 8.65 6.81
N VAL A 239 15.29 8.45 7.59
CA VAL A 239 15.20 8.00 8.98
C VAL A 239 16.00 8.93 9.89
N THR A 240 15.50 9.21 11.09
CA THR A 240 16.24 9.90 12.15
C THR A 240 16.75 8.87 13.15
N VAL A 241 18.06 8.72 13.21
CA VAL A 241 18.76 7.79 14.08
C VAL A 241 19.63 8.59 15.06
N ASN A 242 19.44 8.41 16.36
CA ASN A 242 20.17 9.15 17.41
C ASN A 242 20.17 10.67 17.15
N GLY A 243 19.01 11.22 16.75
CA GLY A 243 18.83 12.64 16.47
C GLY A 243 19.39 13.16 15.14
N LYS A 244 20.02 12.30 14.31
CA LYS A 244 20.53 12.69 13.00
C LYS A 244 19.67 12.13 11.89
N ILE A 245 19.35 12.97 10.90
CA ILE A 245 18.57 12.58 9.72
C ILE A 245 19.51 11.95 8.68
N HIS A 246 19.11 10.80 8.18
CA HIS A 246 19.80 10.05 7.12
C HIS A 246 18.85 9.73 5.97
N ALA A 247 19.35 9.72 4.74
CA ALA A 247 18.66 9.08 3.63
C ALA A 247 18.57 7.57 3.92
N ILE A 248 17.47 6.93 3.52
CA ILE A 248 17.24 5.50 3.80
C ILE A 248 18.40 4.62 3.30
N GLY A 249 18.96 4.95 2.14
CA GLY A 249 20.05 4.22 1.52
C GLY A 249 21.46 4.69 1.91
N SER A 250 21.62 5.66 2.83
CA SER A 250 22.94 6.21 3.16
C SER A 250 23.66 5.48 4.29
N LEU A 251 23.08 4.41 4.82
CA LEU A 251 23.53 3.73 6.03
C LEU A 251 24.31 2.43 5.74
N GLY A 252 24.74 2.25 4.49
CA GLY A 252 25.61 1.15 4.04
C GLY A 252 24.96 -0.21 4.27
N ALA A 253 25.70 -1.15 4.85
CA ALA A 253 25.23 -2.52 5.12
C ALA A 253 24.03 -2.61 6.09
N ARG A 254 23.59 -1.49 6.64
CA ARG A 254 22.34 -1.40 7.42
C ARG A 254 21.13 -0.96 6.58
N THR A 255 21.32 -0.76 5.30
CA THR A 255 20.21 -0.57 4.36
C THR A 255 19.90 -1.91 3.73
N ASP A 256 18.67 -2.35 3.90
CA ASP A 256 18.15 -3.59 3.33
C ASP A 256 17.26 -3.26 2.13
N GLU A 257 17.56 -3.86 0.99
CA GLU A 257 16.74 -3.89 -0.21
C GLU A 257 15.84 -5.12 -0.15
N LEU A 258 14.54 -4.91 -0.21
CA LEU A 258 13.55 -5.96 -0.07
C LEU A 258 12.89 -6.23 -1.42
N THR A 259 13.04 -7.46 -1.95
CA THR A 259 12.33 -7.94 -3.12
C THR A 259 11.19 -8.84 -2.67
N MET A 260 9.97 -8.53 -3.10
CA MET A 260 8.80 -9.34 -2.81
C MET A 260 8.76 -10.53 -3.74
N VAL A 261 8.66 -11.73 -3.16
CA VAL A 261 8.59 -13.00 -3.89
C VAL A 261 7.39 -13.82 -3.41
N ASN A 262 6.88 -14.69 -4.27
CA ASN A 262 5.82 -15.61 -3.87
C ASN A 262 6.25 -16.48 -2.68
N TYR A 263 5.39 -16.58 -1.68
CA TYR A 263 5.68 -17.31 -0.44
C TYR A 263 6.00 -18.78 -0.68
N TYR A 264 5.28 -19.45 -1.59
CA TYR A 264 5.44 -20.88 -1.90
C TYR A 264 6.45 -21.15 -3.01
N VAL A 265 6.63 -20.19 -3.93
CA VAL A 265 7.52 -20.30 -5.10
C VAL A 265 8.44 -19.08 -5.15
N PRO A 266 9.48 -19.04 -4.31
CA PRO A 266 10.33 -17.83 -4.15
C PRO A 266 11.11 -17.41 -5.41
N THR A 267 11.05 -18.20 -6.48
CA THR A 267 11.58 -17.81 -7.80
C THR A 267 10.65 -16.89 -8.59
N ILE A 268 9.39 -16.75 -8.15
CA ILE A 268 8.43 -15.82 -8.74
C ILE A 268 8.55 -14.49 -8.01
N ILE A 269 9.08 -13.48 -8.71
CA ILE A 269 9.12 -12.11 -8.21
C ILE A 269 7.71 -11.51 -8.35
N MET A 270 7.20 -10.93 -7.27
CA MET A 270 5.91 -10.23 -7.23
C MET A 270 6.09 -8.72 -7.38
N ALA A 271 7.05 -8.15 -6.68
CA ALA A 271 7.46 -6.76 -6.83
C ALA A 271 8.92 -6.58 -6.41
N GLN A 272 9.60 -5.63 -7.04
CA GLN A 272 11.00 -5.33 -6.72
C GLN A 272 11.28 -3.83 -6.74
N PRO A 273 12.16 -3.32 -5.87
CA PRO A 273 12.59 -1.94 -5.93
C PRO A 273 13.64 -1.75 -7.04
N SER A 274 13.65 -0.55 -7.63
CA SER A 274 14.78 -0.10 -8.44
C SER A 274 15.99 0.19 -7.56
N THR A 275 17.17 0.35 -8.17
CA THR A 275 18.31 0.94 -7.46
C THR A 275 17.94 2.31 -6.89
N LEU A 276 18.53 2.65 -5.74
CA LEU A 276 18.36 3.97 -5.12
C LEU A 276 18.91 5.09 -6.01
N SER A 277 18.25 6.25 -5.96
CA SER A 277 18.74 7.50 -6.54
C SER A 277 20.17 7.85 -6.06
N THR A 278 20.86 8.73 -6.78
CA THR A 278 22.22 9.16 -6.43
C THR A 278 22.30 9.73 -5.01
N ASP A 279 21.28 10.44 -4.55
CA ASP A 279 21.18 10.97 -3.19
C ASP A 279 20.67 9.95 -2.17
N LYS A 280 20.42 8.71 -2.60
CA LYS A 280 19.98 7.56 -1.78
C LYS A 280 18.68 7.76 -1.04
N LYS A 281 17.80 8.62 -1.55
CA LYS A 281 16.55 8.99 -0.90
C LYS A 281 15.30 8.54 -1.65
N SER A 282 15.45 8.11 -2.91
CA SER A 282 14.33 7.80 -3.79
C SER A 282 14.56 6.49 -4.52
N PHE A 283 13.46 5.81 -4.82
CA PHE A 283 13.42 4.61 -5.64
C PHE A 283 12.02 4.43 -6.23
N THR A 284 11.88 3.48 -7.15
CA THR A 284 10.57 2.99 -7.59
C THR A 284 10.41 1.55 -7.14
N ALA A 285 9.19 1.14 -6.74
CA ALA A 285 8.87 -0.28 -6.68
C ALA A 285 8.03 -0.65 -7.90
N ILE A 286 8.38 -1.77 -8.53
CA ILE A 286 7.81 -2.24 -9.79
C ILE A 286 7.06 -3.54 -9.52
N TRP A 287 5.80 -3.58 -9.94
CA TRP A 287 5.00 -4.80 -9.90
C TRP A 287 5.42 -5.73 -11.03
N GLU A 288 5.56 -7.02 -10.75
CA GLU A 288 5.96 -8.05 -11.71
C GLU A 288 4.88 -9.13 -11.88
N SER A 289 4.22 -9.53 -10.79
CA SER A 289 3.19 -10.57 -10.84
C SER A 289 2.20 -10.49 -9.68
N LEU A 290 1.03 -11.12 -9.86
CA LEU A 290 0.01 -11.28 -8.82
C LEU A 290 0.45 -12.18 -7.65
N GLY A 291 1.46 -13.02 -7.87
CA GLY A 291 1.99 -13.94 -6.88
C GLY A 291 1.39 -15.35 -6.91
N TYR A 292 0.16 -15.55 -7.37
CA TYR A 292 -0.53 -16.86 -7.37
C TYR A 292 -1.18 -17.18 -8.72
#